data_441cdae0cbde0c41b0bdae6ef07ffbc5
#
_entry.id   441cdae0cbde0c41b0bdae6ef07ffbc5
#
_cell.length_a   1.000
_cell.length_b   1.000
_cell.length_c   1.000
_cell.angle_alpha   90.00
_cell.angle_beta   90.00
_cell.angle_gamma   90.00
#
_symmetry.space_group_name_H-M   'P 1'
#
loop_
_entity.id
_entity.type
_entity.pdbx_description
1 polymer ?
#
loop_
_entity_poly.entity_id
_entity_poly.type
_entity_poly.pdbx_seq_one_letter_code
_entity_poly.pdbx_strand_id
1 'polypeptide(L)'
;MCATWARAGFARVAPPTSEHKPRVQKVIAFARHQLGVRYSWGGTSRRTGFDCSGLVYAAYRSIGMKIPRSTWGQLDVGRRVGFARLQPGDLVFTEGGGHVQLVVSKRAAISAPQTGERVRYVPLRQLRPQFAGARRLLK
;
A
#
# COMPACT_ATOMS: atom_id res chain seq x y z
N MET A 1 -7.56 20.47 -37.15
CA MET A 1 -7.54 20.06 -36.65
C MET A 1 -7.41 19.59 -36.14
N CYS A 2 -7.40 19.54 -35.94
CA CYS A 2 -7.21 18.90 -35.23
C CYS A 2 -7.17 18.37 -34.67
N ALA A 3 -7.17 18.44 -34.64
CA ALA A 3 -7.05 17.74 -33.94
C ALA A 3 -7.07 17.19 -33.49
N THR A 4 -7.17 17.17 -33.63
CA THR A 4 -7.12 16.50 -33.09
C THR A 4 -6.84 15.93 -32.68
N TRP A 5 -6.69 15.92 -32.88
CA TRP A 5 -6.32 15.17 -32.34
C TRP A 5 -5.95 14.82 -31.69
N ALA A 6 -5.81 15.05 -31.86
CA ALA A 6 -5.44 14.55 -31.20
C ALA A 6 -5.51 14.43 -30.70
N ARG A 7 -5.72 14.32 -30.68
CA ARG A 7 -5.82 13.92 -30.02
C ARG A 7 -5.92 13.08 -29.74
N ALA A 8 -6.00 13.04 -29.91
CA ALA A 8 -6.12 12.08 -29.53
C ALA A 8 -5.66 11.33 -29.39
N GLY A 9 -5.41 11.31 -29.66
CA GLY A 9 -4.90 10.54 -29.23
C GLY A 9 -4.32 10.34 -28.71
N PHE A 10 -4.18 10.34 -28.27
CA PHE A 10 -3.71 9.98 -27.41
C PHE A 10 -3.88 9.51 -26.81
N ALA A 11 -3.99 9.53 -26.78
CA ALA A 11 -4.16 9.03 -26.06
C ALA A 11 -4.65 8.48 -25.81
N ARG A 12 -4.99 8.68 -25.82
CA ARG A 12 -5.56 7.88 -25.46
C ARG A 12 -5.33 6.72 -25.39
N VAL A 13 -5.03 6.60 -25.76
CA VAL A 13 -4.76 5.36 -25.79
C VAL A 13 -4.52 4.75 -24.61
N ALA A 14 -5.38 4.30 -24.20
CA ALA A 14 -5.30 3.78 -22.94
C ALA A 14 -4.24 2.76 -22.86
N PRO A 15 -3.35 2.91 -21.94
CA PRO A 15 -2.36 1.91 -21.75
C PRO A 15 -3.00 0.60 -21.33
N PRO A 16 -2.42 -0.49 -21.71
CA PRO A 16 -2.96 -1.79 -21.30
C PRO A 16 -2.96 -2.01 -19.80
N THR A 17 -2.20 -1.20 -19.06
CA THR A 17 -2.13 -1.33 -17.61
C THR A 17 -3.26 -0.67 -16.89
N SER A 18 -4.23 -0.14 -17.60
CA SER A 18 -5.27 0.68 -17.00
C SER A 18 -6.11 -0.04 -15.96
N GLU A 19 -6.34 -1.33 -16.11
CA GLU A 19 -7.14 -2.06 -15.13
C GLU A 19 -6.42 -2.23 -13.80
N HIS A 20 -5.12 -2.38 -13.85
CA HIS A 20 -4.31 -2.53 -12.66
C HIS A 20 -4.26 -1.23 -11.85
N LYS A 21 -4.03 -0.13 -12.53
CA LYS A 21 -3.85 1.16 -11.86
C LYS A 21 -5.05 1.62 -11.03
N PRO A 22 -6.27 1.49 -11.51
CA PRO A 22 -7.41 1.90 -10.69
C PRO A 22 -7.52 1.12 -9.38
N ARG A 23 -7.19 -0.16 -9.40
CA ARG A 23 -7.23 -0.96 -8.19
C ARG A 23 -6.16 -0.52 -7.19
N VAL A 24 -4.94 -0.32 -7.65
CA VAL A 24 -3.87 0.20 -6.81
C VAL A 24 -4.24 1.56 -6.25
N GLN A 25 -4.79 2.43 -7.08
CA GLN A 25 -5.16 3.77 -6.63
C GLN A 25 -6.23 3.73 -5.54
N LYS A 26 -7.17 2.79 -5.62
CA LYS A 26 -8.19 2.64 -4.58
C LYS A 26 -7.59 2.16 -3.27
N VAL A 27 -6.64 1.24 -3.34
CA VAL A 27 -5.94 0.77 -2.14
C VAL A 27 -5.21 1.94 -1.47
N ILE A 28 -4.51 2.72 -2.25
CA ILE A 28 -3.76 3.88 -1.76
C ILE A 28 -4.69 4.94 -1.20
N ALA A 29 -5.78 5.22 -1.90
CA ALA A 29 -6.76 6.20 -1.44
C ALA A 29 -7.37 5.79 -0.11
N PHE A 30 -7.67 4.50 0.04
CA PHE A 30 -8.16 4.00 1.32
C PHE A 30 -7.17 4.30 2.43
N ALA A 31 -5.91 3.95 2.23
CA ALA A 31 -4.88 4.16 3.25
C ALA A 31 -4.72 5.66 3.58
N ARG A 32 -4.75 6.51 2.57
CA ARG A 32 -4.64 7.96 2.80
C ARG A 32 -5.80 8.51 3.60
N HIS A 33 -6.99 7.98 3.43
CA HIS A 33 -8.14 8.39 4.23
C HIS A 33 -8.01 7.98 5.70
N GLN A 34 -7.10 7.08 6.02
CA GLN A 34 -6.90 6.63 7.39
C GLN A 34 -5.81 7.40 8.12
N LEU A 35 -5.13 8.33 7.45
CA LEU A 35 -4.12 9.16 8.11
C LEU A 35 -4.73 9.84 9.32
N GLY A 36 -4.01 9.79 10.44
CA GLY A 36 -4.45 10.38 11.69
C GLY A 36 -5.30 9.46 12.57
N VAL A 37 -5.75 8.33 12.05
CA VAL A 37 -6.50 7.35 12.86
C VAL A 37 -5.53 6.68 13.84
N ARG A 38 -5.98 6.48 15.08
CA ARG A 38 -5.09 5.93 16.11
C ARG A 38 -4.72 4.48 15.82
N TYR A 39 -3.55 4.11 16.30
CA TYR A 39 -3.16 2.70 16.32
C TYR A 39 -4.01 1.95 17.34
N SER A 40 -4.41 0.73 16.99
CA SER A 40 -5.11 -0.14 17.92
C SER A 40 -4.77 -1.59 17.59
N TRP A 41 -4.20 -2.29 18.54
CA TRP A 41 -3.82 -3.68 18.34
C TRP A 41 -5.03 -4.52 17.96
N GLY A 42 -4.91 -5.27 16.88
CA GLY A 42 -6.04 -6.05 16.36
C GLY A 42 -7.04 -5.25 15.54
N GLY A 43 -6.84 -3.94 15.38
CA GLY A 43 -7.79 -3.08 14.70
C GLY A 43 -7.73 -3.16 13.19
N THR A 44 -8.90 -3.06 12.55
CA THR A 44 -9.04 -3.11 11.11
C THR A 44 -9.98 -2.03 10.57
N SER A 45 -10.34 -1.04 11.37
CA SER A 45 -11.30 -0.02 10.93
C SER A 45 -10.96 1.34 11.53
N ARG A 46 -11.48 2.39 10.89
CA ARG A 46 -11.35 3.75 11.42
C ARG A 46 -11.93 3.86 12.81
N ARG A 47 -13.03 3.16 13.02
CA ARG A 47 -13.77 3.25 14.27
C ARG A 47 -12.97 2.70 15.44
N THR A 48 -12.34 1.57 15.23
CA THR A 48 -11.59 0.91 16.29
C THR A 48 -10.11 1.26 16.28
N GLY A 49 -9.60 1.80 15.17
CA GLY A 49 -8.17 2.00 14.94
C GLY A 49 -7.60 0.85 14.13
N PHE A 50 -6.32 0.96 13.81
CA PHE A 50 -5.63 -0.03 12.97
C PHE A 50 -4.33 -0.45 13.63
N ASP A 51 -3.99 -1.75 13.52
CA ASP A 51 -2.57 -2.11 13.67
C ASP A 51 -1.94 -2.17 12.27
N CYS A 52 -0.65 -2.50 12.20
CA CYS A 52 0.08 -2.39 10.94
C CYS A 52 -0.50 -3.29 9.86
N SER A 53 -0.68 -4.57 10.16
CA SER A 53 -1.25 -5.51 9.20
C SER A 53 -2.74 -5.29 8.99
N GLY A 54 -3.44 -4.74 9.98
CA GLY A 54 -4.86 -4.43 9.88
C GLY A 54 -5.14 -3.31 8.89
N LEU A 55 -4.28 -2.31 8.85
CA LEU A 55 -4.40 -1.24 7.86
C LEU A 55 -4.25 -1.78 6.45
N VAL A 56 -3.23 -2.61 6.22
CA VAL A 56 -3.00 -3.23 4.91
C VAL A 56 -4.16 -4.15 4.55
N TYR A 57 -4.61 -4.95 5.52
CA TYR A 57 -5.73 -5.85 5.34
C TYR A 57 -6.98 -5.08 4.89
N ALA A 58 -7.29 -3.99 5.58
CA ALA A 58 -8.47 -3.19 5.26
C ALA A 58 -8.33 -2.49 3.91
N ALA A 59 -7.14 -2.01 3.57
CA ALA A 59 -6.90 -1.35 2.30
C ALA A 59 -7.17 -2.29 1.13
N TYR A 60 -6.69 -3.52 1.20
CA TYR A 60 -6.93 -4.49 0.13
C TYR A 60 -8.36 -4.98 0.13
N ARG A 61 -8.97 -5.10 1.31
CA ARG A 61 -10.37 -5.46 1.40
C ARG A 61 -11.26 -4.43 0.71
N SER A 62 -10.85 -3.17 0.70
CA SER A 62 -11.64 -2.11 0.06
C SER A 62 -11.82 -2.33 -1.43
N ILE A 63 -10.98 -3.14 -2.05
CA ILE A 63 -11.13 -3.51 -3.45
C ILE A 63 -11.60 -4.95 -3.62
N GLY A 64 -12.12 -5.55 -2.53
CA GLY A 64 -12.64 -6.91 -2.57
C GLY A 64 -11.58 -7.99 -2.51
N MET A 65 -10.34 -7.65 -2.17
CA MET A 65 -9.25 -8.62 -2.13
C MET A 65 -8.97 -9.02 -0.69
N LYS A 66 -9.20 -10.28 -0.38
CA LYS A 66 -8.93 -10.80 0.95
C LYS A 66 -7.51 -11.31 1.04
N ILE A 67 -6.75 -10.77 2.00
CA ILE A 67 -5.36 -11.17 2.23
C ILE A 67 -5.23 -11.66 3.67
N PRO A 68 -4.13 -12.32 4.02
CA PRO A 68 -3.94 -12.75 5.40
C PRO A 68 -4.00 -11.56 6.36
N ARG A 69 -4.52 -11.82 7.55
CA ARG A 69 -4.73 -10.76 8.56
C ARG A 69 -3.44 -10.36 9.27
N SER A 70 -2.48 -11.27 9.38
CA SER A 70 -1.26 -11.02 10.14
C SER A 70 -0.11 -10.59 9.25
N THR A 71 0.85 -9.89 9.86
CA THR A 71 2.07 -9.49 9.16
C THR A 71 2.80 -10.71 8.59
N TRP A 72 2.93 -11.78 9.38
CA TRP A 72 3.62 -12.98 8.93
C TRP A 72 2.93 -13.65 7.76
N GLY A 73 1.59 -13.69 7.78
CA GLY A 73 0.84 -14.23 6.66
C GLY A 73 0.98 -13.38 5.41
N GLN A 74 0.99 -12.07 5.59
CA GLN A 74 1.15 -11.14 4.47
C GLN A 74 2.53 -11.26 3.83
N LEU A 75 3.53 -11.62 4.60
CA LEU A 75 4.88 -11.81 4.08
C LEU A 75 4.97 -13.00 3.12
N ASP A 76 4.02 -13.91 3.19
CA ASP A 76 4.03 -15.13 2.39
C ASP A 76 3.17 -15.07 1.12
N VAL A 77 2.54 -13.93 0.83
CA VAL A 77 1.66 -13.83 -0.33
C VAL A 77 2.24 -12.87 -1.36
N GLY A 78 1.78 -13.03 -2.59
CA GLY A 78 2.21 -12.17 -3.67
C GLY A 78 3.62 -12.46 -4.13
N ARG A 79 4.14 -11.53 -4.93
CA ARG A 79 5.45 -11.67 -5.55
C ARG A 79 6.49 -10.88 -4.77
N ARG A 80 7.68 -11.43 -4.65
CA ARG A 80 8.79 -10.73 -4.01
C ARG A 80 9.20 -9.50 -4.83
N VAL A 81 9.55 -8.44 -4.12
CA VAL A 81 10.01 -7.20 -4.73
C VAL A 81 11.22 -6.71 -3.96
N GLY A 82 12.27 -6.29 -4.67
CA GLY A 82 13.42 -5.68 -4.04
C GLY A 82 13.14 -4.23 -3.67
N PHE A 83 13.90 -3.70 -2.71
CA PHE A 83 13.68 -2.34 -2.24
C PHE A 83 13.76 -1.32 -3.38
N ALA A 84 14.72 -1.49 -4.29
CA ALA A 84 14.91 -0.54 -5.38
C ALA A 84 13.78 -0.56 -6.41
N ARG A 85 12.89 -1.54 -6.35
CA ARG A 85 11.79 -1.69 -7.31
C ARG A 85 10.42 -1.47 -6.70
N LEU A 86 10.36 -0.91 -5.51
CA LEU A 86 9.09 -0.66 -4.84
C LEU A 86 8.19 0.24 -5.66
N GLN A 87 6.91 -0.10 -5.69
CA GLN A 87 5.88 0.65 -6.39
C GLN A 87 4.68 0.85 -5.47
N PRO A 88 3.85 1.86 -5.75
CA PRO A 88 2.62 2.03 -4.97
C PRO A 88 1.79 0.75 -4.94
N GLY A 89 1.29 0.44 -3.76
CA GLY A 89 0.53 -0.79 -3.51
C GLY A 89 1.36 -1.92 -2.94
N ASP A 90 2.68 -1.83 -3.02
CA ASP A 90 3.54 -2.87 -2.46
C ASP A 90 3.52 -2.84 -0.94
N LEU A 91 3.73 -3.99 -0.33
CA LEU A 91 3.89 -4.13 1.10
C LEU A 91 5.37 -4.20 1.42
N VAL A 92 5.82 -3.34 2.32
CA VAL A 92 7.21 -3.34 2.80
C VAL A 92 7.24 -3.85 4.23
N PHE A 93 8.12 -4.80 4.47
CA PHE A 93 8.28 -5.41 5.79
C PHE A 93 9.59 -4.97 6.41
N THR A 94 9.54 -4.65 7.70
CA THR A 94 10.70 -4.24 8.49
C THR A 94 10.69 -5.03 9.79
N GLU A 95 11.67 -4.79 10.65
CA GLU A 95 11.77 -5.42 11.98
C GLU A 95 11.75 -6.95 11.87
N GLY A 96 12.55 -7.47 10.95
CA GLY A 96 12.64 -8.92 10.78
C GLY A 96 11.40 -9.57 10.21
N GLY A 97 10.47 -8.78 9.68
CA GLY A 97 9.19 -9.27 9.17
C GLY A 97 8.04 -9.05 10.12
N GLY A 98 8.30 -8.42 11.27
CA GLY A 98 7.27 -8.20 12.29
C GLY A 98 6.46 -6.93 12.12
N HIS A 99 6.79 -6.09 11.13
CA HIS A 99 6.06 -4.86 10.87
C HIS A 99 5.87 -4.68 9.37
N VAL A 100 4.73 -4.13 8.96
CA VAL A 100 4.41 -3.94 7.56
C VAL A 100 3.89 -2.53 7.32
N GLN A 101 4.27 -1.95 6.18
CA GLN A 101 3.78 -0.66 5.72
C GLN A 101 3.32 -0.77 4.28
N LEU A 102 2.42 0.10 3.87
CA LEU A 102 1.91 0.14 2.50
C LEU A 102 2.60 1.25 1.72
N VAL A 103 3.26 0.91 0.64
CA VAL A 103 3.88 1.91 -0.25
C VAL A 103 2.77 2.66 -0.98
N VAL A 104 2.81 3.98 -0.93
CA VAL A 104 1.79 4.82 -1.57
C VAL A 104 2.34 5.71 -2.67
N SER A 105 3.66 5.89 -2.72
CA SER A 105 4.32 6.63 -3.78
C SER A 105 5.75 6.15 -3.89
N LYS A 106 6.48 6.74 -4.83
CA LYS A 106 7.90 6.39 -4.99
C LYS A 106 8.74 6.74 -3.76
N ARG A 107 8.24 7.59 -2.88
CA ARG A 107 9.02 8.10 -1.75
C ARG A 107 8.45 7.80 -0.39
N ALA A 108 7.22 7.33 -0.33
CA ALA A 108 6.54 7.23 0.95
C ALA A 108 5.70 5.97 1.09
N ALA A 109 5.60 5.51 2.31
CA ALA A 109 4.65 4.49 2.73
C ALA A 109 3.72 5.09 3.77
N ILE A 110 2.65 4.38 4.07
CA ILE A 110 1.77 4.71 5.19
C ILE A 110 1.83 3.55 6.17
N SER A 111 1.94 3.89 7.44
CA SER A 111 2.12 2.93 8.51
C SER A 111 1.18 3.22 9.67
N ALA A 112 0.70 2.16 10.32
CA ALA A 112 0.09 2.23 11.65
C ALA A 112 1.18 1.73 12.61
N PRO A 113 1.95 2.65 13.24
CA PRO A 113 3.24 2.26 13.80
C PRO A 113 3.16 1.47 15.09
N GLN A 114 2.52 2.00 16.13
CA GLN A 114 2.45 1.33 17.42
C GLN A 114 1.51 2.05 18.36
N THR A 115 1.24 1.42 19.49
CA THR A 115 0.35 1.97 20.52
C THR A 115 0.78 3.39 20.90
N GLY A 116 -0.18 4.28 20.97
CA GLY A 116 0.05 5.68 21.29
C GLY A 116 0.32 6.55 20.09
N GLU A 117 0.45 5.97 18.90
CA GLU A 117 0.72 6.70 17.68
C GLU A 117 -0.45 6.59 16.72
N ARG A 118 -0.35 7.33 15.62
CA ARG A 118 -1.42 7.39 14.64
C ARG A 118 -0.91 6.97 13.27
N VAL A 119 -1.82 6.55 12.43
CA VAL A 119 -1.52 6.26 11.02
C VAL A 119 -0.85 7.49 10.41
N ARG A 120 0.28 7.27 9.76
CA ARG A 120 1.08 8.39 9.24
C ARG A 120 1.90 7.96 8.04
N TYR A 121 2.41 8.96 7.32
CA TYR A 121 3.40 8.72 6.27
C TYR A 121 4.76 8.39 6.87
N VAL A 122 5.49 7.55 6.17
CA VAL A 122 6.89 7.22 6.52
C VAL A 122 7.70 7.30 5.23
N PRO A 123 8.79 8.09 5.21
CA PRO A 123 9.65 8.11 4.03
C PRO A 123 10.26 6.74 3.78
N LEU A 124 10.26 6.29 2.54
CA LEU A 124 10.81 4.97 2.21
C LEU A 124 12.27 4.85 2.59
N ARG A 125 13.04 5.93 2.46
CA ARG A 125 14.46 5.88 2.81
C ARG A 125 14.68 5.53 4.27
N GLN A 126 13.73 5.85 5.16
CA GLN A 126 13.84 5.49 6.57
C GLN A 126 13.67 3.99 6.79
N LEU A 127 13.02 3.33 5.87
CA LEU A 127 12.75 1.89 6.01
C LEU A 127 13.90 1.04 5.47
N ARG A 128 14.78 1.63 4.66
CA ARG A 128 15.83 0.89 3.99
C ARG A 128 16.74 0.11 4.95
N PRO A 129 17.25 0.71 6.03
CA PRO A 129 18.15 -0.04 6.93
C PRO A 129 17.52 -1.24 7.59
N GLN A 130 16.20 -1.24 7.74
CA GLN A 130 15.49 -2.32 8.42
C GLN A 130 14.68 -3.18 7.45
N PHE A 131 14.91 -3.01 6.15
CA PHE A 131 14.16 -3.71 5.12
C PHE A 131 14.32 -5.23 5.28
N ALA A 132 13.19 -5.92 5.43
CA ALA A 132 13.17 -7.37 5.60
C ALA A 132 12.47 -8.09 4.44
N GLY A 133 11.98 -7.32 3.47
CA GLY A 133 11.33 -7.88 2.30
C GLY A 133 10.15 -7.04 1.86
N ALA A 134 9.66 -7.32 0.69
CA ALA A 134 8.48 -6.65 0.16
C ALA A 134 7.68 -7.60 -0.73
N ARG A 135 6.40 -7.34 -0.84
CA ARG A 135 5.49 -8.17 -1.63
C ARG A 135 4.59 -7.29 -2.49
N ARG A 136 4.34 -7.76 -3.70
CA ARG A 136 3.40 -7.12 -4.61
C ARG A 136 2.22 -8.05 -4.83
N LEU A 137 1.04 -7.59 -4.46
CA LEU A 137 -0.17 -8.40 -4.53
C LEU A 137 -0.93 -8.18 -5.84
N LEU A 138 -0.83 -7.01 -6.41
CA LEU A 138 -1.44 -6.67 -7.69
C LEU A 138 -0.37 -6.64 -8.76
N LYS A 139 -0.69 -7.18 -9.92
CA LYS A 139 0.27 -7.22 -11.02
C LYS A 139 0.39 -5.91 -11.74
#